data_463785281db7f28683c9ecd9fcdb4962
#
_entry.id   463785281db7f28683c9ecd9fcdb4962
#
_cell.length_a   1.000
_cell.length_b   1.000
_cell.length_c   1.000
_cell.angle_alpha   90.00
_cell.angle_beta   90.00
_cell.angle_gamma   90.00
#
_symmetry.space_group_name_H-M   'P 1'
#
loop_
_entity.id
_entity.type
_entity.pdbx_description
1 polymer ?
#
loop_
_entity_poly.entity_id
_entity_poly.type
_entity_poly.pdbx_seq_one_letter_code
_entity_poly.pdbx_strand_id
1 'polypeptide(L)'
;MSSLFLATLIFVSVNTLSASAEKLRCFVDICIDPSSVKLSKSNFPGAPSYPVRIILGTQKFSDQKMRAQMEVNCKQREFRTVRISEDGENWSNFDPRWTLVDRDSFLSRLVDYTCKLAIE
;
A
#
# COMPACT_ATOMS: atom_id res chain seq x y z
N MET A 1 28.90 -6.96 32.48
CA MET A 1 27.50 -7.04 32.88
C MET A 1 26.62 -6.04 32.19
N SER A 2 27.01 -4.79 32.15
CA SER A 2 26.21 -3.79 31.46
C SER A 2 26.02 -4.06 29.98
N SER A 3 26.98 -4.74 29.34
CA SER A 3 26.88 -5.07 27.93
C SER A 3 25.71 -5.99 27.59
N LEU A 4 25.30 -6.82 28.53
CA LEU A 4 24.18 -7.72 28.32
C LEU A 4 22.86 -6.96 28.18
N PHE A 5 22.71 -5.92 28.97
CA PHE A 5 21.48 -5.11 28.89
C PHE A 5 21.38 -4.37 27.57
N LEU A 6 22.49 -3.86 27.06
CA LEU A 6 22.51 -3.15 25.79
C LEU A 6 22.13 -4.09 24.64
N ALA A 7 22.64 -5.32 24.65
CA ALA A 7 22.31 -6.30 23.63
C ALA A 7 20.80 -6.60 23.62
N THR A 8 20.21 -6.70 24.82
CA THR A 8 18.78 -6.97 24.92
C THR A 8 17.94 -5.86 24.32
N LEU A 9 18.30 -4.62 24.56
CA LEU A 9 17.57 -3.47 24.03
C LEU A 9 17.61 -3.44 22.51
N ILE A 10 18.79 -3.69 21.93
CA ILE A 10 18.95 -3.72 20.46
C ILE A 10 18.06 -4.81 19.87
N PHE A 11 18.02 -5.95 20.51
CA PHE A 11 17.24 -7.07 20.05
C PHE A 11 15.75 -6.76 20.00
N VAL A 12 15.22 -6.09 21.02
CA VAL A 12 13.82 -5.71 21.07
C VAL A 12 13.46 -4.77 19.90
N SER A 13 14.33 -3.82 19.59
CA SER A 13 14.09 -2.89 18.48
C SER A 13 13.97 -3.62 17.15
N VAL A 14 14.85 -4.59 16.90
CA VAL A 14 14.82 -5.39 15.67
C VAL A 14 13.51 -6.17 15.56
N ASN A 15 13.07 -6.76 16.65
CA ASN A 15 11.83 -7.53 16.67
C ASN A 15 10.61 -6.66 16.33
N THR A 16 10.58 -5.44 16.82
CA THR A 16 9.49 -4.53 16.53
C THR A 16 9.39 -4.22 15.04
N LEU A 17 10.51 -3.99 14.38
CA LEU A 17 10.54 -3.74 12.94
C LEU A 17 10.07 -4.96 12.14
N SER A 18 10.50 -6.14 12.52
CA SER A 18 10.09 -7.38 11.85
C SER A 18 8.59 -7.61 11.97
N ALA A 19 8.01 -7.37 13.13
CA ALA A 19 6.58 -7.54 13.34
C ALA A 19 5.76 -6.62 12.43
N SER A 20 6.24 -5.40 12.20
CA SER A 20 5.58 -4.46 11.29
C SER A 20 5.54 -4.97 9.86
N ALA A 21 6.65 -5.54 9.40
CA ALA A 21 6.77 -6.01 8.03
C ALA A 21 5.88 -7.21 7.72
N GLU A 22 5.42 -7.93 8.73
CA GLU A 22 4.62 -9.14 8.53
C GLU A 22 3.13 -8.88 8.37
N LYS A 23 2.69 -7.63 8.41
CA LYS A 23 1.27 -7.30 8.42
C LYS A 23 0.70 -6.89 7.07
N LEU A 24 1.33 -7.34 5.99
CA LEU A 24 0.79 -7.07 4.65
C LEU A 24 -0.48 -7.87 4.41
N ARG A 25 -1.43 -7.26 3.74
CA ARG A 25 -2.67 -7.91 3.32
C ARG A 25 -2.62 -8.10 1.82
N CYS A 26 -2.73 -9.34 1.36
CA CYS A 26 -2.56 -9.66 -0.05
C CYS A 26 -3.86 -10.03 -0.74
N PHE A 27 -3.99 -9.55 -1.98
CA PHE A 27 -5.11 -9.81 -2.87
C PHE A 27 -4.53 -10.23 -4.21
N VAL A 28 -4.32 -11.53 -4.37
CA VAL A 28 -3.67 -12.13 -5.54
C VAL A 28 -2.28 -11.52 -5.74
N ASP A 29 -2.09 -10.67 -6.75
CA ASP A 29 -0.78 -10.10 -7.09
C ASP A 29 -0.49 -8.76 -6.40
N ILE A 30 -1.41 -8.28 -5.59
CA ILE A 30 -1.26 -6.99 -4.92
C ILE A 30 -1.31 -7.20 -3.41
N CYS A 31 -0.26 -6.75 -2.73
CA CYS A 31 -0.22 -6.75 -1.27
C CYS A 31 -0.14 -5.32 -0.78
N ILE A 32 -0.99 -4.97 0.17
CA ILE A 32 -1.03 -3.62 0.71
C ILE A 32 -0.60 -3.62 2.17
N ASP A 33 -0.05 -2.50 2.60
CA ASP A 33 0.27 -2.25 4.00
C ASP A 33 -0.91 -1.49 4.60
N PRO A 34 -1.75 -2.15 5.43
CA PRO A 34 -2.92 -1.47 6.00
C PRO A 34 -2.58 -0.23 6.81
N SER A 35 -1.42 -0.21 7.44
CA SER A 35 -1.01 0.94 8.25
C SER A 35 -0.62 2.14 7.40
N SER A 36 -0.38 1.94 6.11
CA SER A 36 -0.02 3.02 5.19
C SER A 36 -1.23 3.75 4.62
N VAL A 37 -2.43 3.21 4.77
CA VAL A 37 -3.62 3.78 4.15
C VAL A 37 -3.96 5.12 4.79
N LYS A 38 -4.08 6.14 3.96
CA LYS A 38 -4.45 7.48 4.44
C LYS A 38 -5.42 8.13 3.46
N LEU A 39 -6.23 9.03 3.97
CA LEU A 39 -7.16 9.80 3.17
C LEU A 39 -6.53 11.14 2.84
N SER A 40 -6.33 11.41 1.56
CA SER A 40 -5.67 12.64 1.12
C SER A 40 -6.03 12.93 -0.33
N LYS A 41 -5.92 14.19 -0.72
CA LYS A 41 -6.06 14.54 -2.13
C LYS A 41 -4.86 14.01 -2.90
N SER A 42 -5.12 13.42 -4.04
CA SER A 42 -4.07 12.90 -4.90
C SER A 42 -3.39 14.03 -5.66
N ASN A 43 -2.07 13.93 -5.83
CA ASN A 43 -1.28 14.86 -6.62
C ASN A 43 -1.00 14.34 -8.03
N PHE A 44 -1.59 13.21 -8.41
CA PHE A 44 -1.35 12.61 -9.72
C PHE A 44 -2.44 13.00 -10.71
N PRO A 45 -2.15 12.96 -12.03
CA PRO A 45 -3.13 13.34 -13.05
C PRO A 45 -4.42 12.54 -12.91
N GLY A 46 -5.54 13.17 -13.23
CA GLY A 46 -6.85 12.52 -13.15
C GLY A 46 -7.42 12.41 -11.76
N ALA A 47 -6.84 13.12 -10.79
CA ALA A 47 -7.32 13.08 -9.41
C ALA A 47 -8.70 13.77 -9.29
N PRO A 48 -9.61 13.20 -8.51
CA PRO A 48 -10.86 13.88 -8.22
C PRO A 48 -10.62 15.08 -7.29
N SER A 49 -11.63 15.93 -7.17
CA SER A 49 -11.53 17.12 -6.31
C SER A 49 -11.62 16.79 -4.83
N TYR A 50 -11.96 15.56 -4.47
CA TYR A 50 -12.10 15.11 -3.10
C TYR A 50 -11.01 14.10 -2.75
N PRO A 51 -10.75 13.85 -1.45
CA PRO A 51 -9.70 12.91 -1.07
C PRO A 51 -9.99 11.48 -1.50
N VAL A 52 -8.90 10.76 -1.79
CA VAL A 52 -8.94 9.33 -2.07
C VAL A 52 -8.09 8.60 -1.03
N ARG A 53 -8.16 7.29 -1.00
CA ARG A 53 -7.31 6.50 -0.11
C ARG A 53 -6.02 6.18 -0.82
N ILE A 54 -4.90 6.59 -0.23
CA ILE A 54 -3.56 6.38 -0.77
C ILE A 54 -2.92 5.24 0.01
N ILE A 55 -2.36 4.28 -0.71
CA ILE A 55 -1.88 3.03 -0.14
C ILE A 55 -0.46 2.74 -0.64
N LEU A 56 0.38 2.24 0.25
CA LEU A 56 1.68 1.70 -0.13
C LEU A 56 1.63 0.18 -0.01
N GLY A 57 2.28 -0.49 -0.95
CA GLY A 57 2.33 -1.94 -0.94
C GLY A 57 3.25 -2.47 -2.02
N THR A 58 2.98 -3.68 -2.46
CA THR A 58 3.73 -4.32 -3.54
C THR A 58 2.76 -4.82 -4.59
N GLN A 59 3.22 -4.86 -5.83
CA GLN A 59 2.43 -5.35 -6.95
C GLN A 59 3.34 -6.16 -7.86
N LYS A 60 2.83 -7.29 -8.32
CA LYS A 60 3.58 -8.17 -9.21
C LYS A 60 3.27 -7.85 -10.65
N PHE A 61 4.30 -7.57 -11.43
CA PHE A 61 4.19 -7.35 -12.87
C PHE A 61 5.00 -8.43 -13.56
N SER A 62 4.34 -9.29 -14.32
CA SER A 62 4.98 -10.50 -14.87
C SER A 62 5.60 -11.29 -13.74
N ASP A 63 6.90 -11.49 -13.74
CA ASP A 63 7.60 -12.24 -12.69
C ASP A 63 8.27 -11.34 -11.66
N GLN A 64 8.10 -10.02 -11.79
CA GLN A 64 8.81 -9.08 -10.95
C GLN A 64 7.87 -8.41 -9.96
N LYS A 65 8.24 -8.49 -8.68
CA LYS A 65 7.51 -7.85 -7.61
C LYS A 65 8.09 -6.46 -7.36
N MET A 66 7.25 -5.45 -7.41
CA MET A 66 7.68 -4.07 -7.27
C MET A 66 6.91 -3.39 -6.15
N ARG A 67 7.53 -2.42 -5.52
CA ARG A 67 6.82 -1.54 -4.60
C ARG A 67 5.92 -0.63 -5.41
N ALA A 68 4.75 -0.34 -4.86
CA ALA A 68 3.75 0.42 -5.59
C ALA A 68 3.06 1.40 -4.67
N GLN A 69 2.80 2.59 -5.20
CA GLN A 69 1.86 3.51 -4.57
C GLN A 69 0.56 3.42 -5.35
N MET A 70 -0.51 3.11 -4.64
CA MET A 70 -1.81 2.86 -5.23
C MET A 70 -2.83 3.82 -4.64
N GLU A 71 -3.93 4.01 -5.36
CA GLU A 71 -5.01 4.86 -4.91
C GLU A 71 -6.35 4.18 -5.13
N VAL A 72 -7.24 4.34 -4.17
CA VAL A 72 -8.59 3.82 -4.24
C VAL A 72 -9.57 4.99 -4.10
N ASN A 73 -10.45 5.12 -5.09
CA ASN A 73 -11.56 6.06 -5.02
C ASN A 73 -12.77 5.29 -4.52
N CYS A 74 -13.05 5.39 -3.24
CA CYS A 74 -14.15 4.64 -2.62
C CYS A 74 -15.51 5.08 -3.14
N LYS A 75 -15.63 6.34 -3.50
CA LYS A 75 -16.89 6.91 -3.97
C LYS A 75 -17.31 6.33 -5.31
N GLN A 76 -16.33 6.14 -6.21
CA GLN A 76 -16.57 5.63 -7.55
C GLN A 76 -16.20 4.16 -7.73
N ARG A 77 -15.65 3.53 -6.69
CA ARG A 77 -15.16 2.16 -6.72
C ARG A 77 -14.16 1.97 -7.85
N GLU A 78 -13.13 2.80 -7.84
CA GLU A 78 -12.05 2.76 -8.83
C GLU A 78 -10.71 2.57 -8.14
N PHE A 79 -9.78 1.96 -8.87
CA PHE A 79 -8.44 1.65 -8.39
C PHE A 79 -7.42 2.08 -9.44
N ARG A 80 -6.24 2.51 -8.98
CA ARG A 80 -5.12 2.75 -9.88
C ARG A 80 -3.79 2.62 -9.14
N THR A 81 -2.73 2.33 -9.92
CA THR A 81 -1.35 2.40 -9.45
C THR A 81 -0.74 3.65 -10.06
N VAL A 82 -0.16 4.52 -9.24
CA VAL A 82 0.33 5.81 -9.73
C VAL A 82 1.84 5.86 -9.89
N ARG A 83 2.60 5.06 -9.14
CA ARG A 83 4.05 4.95 -9.32
C ARG A 83 4.55 3.64 -8.75
N ILE A 84 5.70 3.21 -9.25
CA ILE A 84 6.33 1.95 -8.88
C ILE A 84 7.81 2.14 -8.61
N SER A 85 8.42 1.21 -7.87
CA SER A 85 9.83 1.25 -7.56
C SER A 85 10.35 -0.16 -7.30
N GLU A 86 11.53 -0.48 -7.82
CA GLU A 86 12.18 -1.76 -7.54
C GLU A 86 12.81 -1.76 -6.15
N ASP A 87 13.37 -0.64 -5.74
CA ASP A 87 14.16 -0.55 -4.50
C ASP A 87 13.48 0.24 -3.39
N GLY A 88 12.35 0.89 -3.67
CA GLY A 88 11.66 1.73 -2.70
C GLY A 88 12.22 3.13 -2.56
N GLU A 89 13.25 3.47 -3.33
CA GLU A 89 13.89 4.79 -3.28
C GLU A 89 13.74 5.55 -4.59
N ASN A 90 13.88 4.85 -5.69
CA ASN A 90 13.78 5.45 -7.03
C ASN A 90 12.42 5.11 -7.62
N TRP A 91 11.54 6.09 -7.66
CA TRP A 91 10.16 5.91 -8.10
C TRP A 91 9.97 6.38 -9.53
N SER A 92 9.22 5.60 -10.29
CA SER A 92 8.82 5.94 -11.66
C SER A 92 7.31 6.07 -11.72
N ASN A 93 6.83 7.03 -12.51
CA ASN A 93 5.40 7.18 -12.72
C ASN A 93 4.86 5.98 -13.48
N PHE A 94 3.67 5.57 -13.11
CA PHE A 94 2.95 4.50 -13.77
C PHE A 94 1.72 5.09 -14.46
N ASP A 95 0.96 4.25 -15.16
CA ASP A 95 -0.24 4.70 -15.86
C ASP A 95 -1.28 5.17 -14.85
N PRO A 96 -1.63 6.48 -14.81
CA PRO A 96 -2.53 7.00 -13.78
C PRO A 96 -4.00 6.82 -14.09
N ARG A 97 -4.36 6.05 -15.10
CA ARG A 97 -5.76 5.86 -15.45
C ARG A 97 -6.48 5.04 -14.39
N TRP A 98 -7.67 5.47 -14.04
CA TRP A 98 -8.52 4.77 -13.11
C TRP A 98 -9.12 3.53 -13.77
N THR A 99 -9.16 2.44 -13.03
CA THR A 99 -9.80 1.20 -13.44
C THR A 99 -11.08 1.01 -12.63
N LEU A 100 -12.20 0.92 -13.33
CA LEU A 100 -13.46 0.60 -12.68
C LEU A 100 -13.41 -0.85 -12.22
N VAL A 101 -13.78 -1.09 -10.97
CA VAL A 101 -13.56 -2.38 -10.34
C VAL A 101 -14.81 -3.26 -10.47
N ASP A 102 -14.64 -4.43 -11.08
CA ASP A 102 -15.71 -5.42 -11.22
C ASP A 102 -16.02 -6.08 -9.88
N ARG A 103 -17.29 -6.36 -9.64
CA ARG A 103 -17.76 -6.87 -8.35
C ARG A 103 -17.11 -8.18 -7.92
N ASP A 104 -16.86 -9.08 -8.86
CA ASP A 104 -16.38 -10.41 -8.54
C ASP A 104 -14.87 -10.56 -8.68
N SER A 105 -14.15 -9.46 -8.87
CA SER A 105 -12.70 -9.50 -9.04
C SER A 105 -11.98 -9.40 -7.70
N PHE A 106 -10.70 -9.78 -7.71
CA PHE A 106 -9.87 -9.60 -6.51
C PHE A 106 -9.69 -8.12 -6.16
N LEU A 107 -9.78 -7.23 -7.16
CA LEU A 107 -9.72 -5.80 -6.92
C LEU A 107 -10.93 -5.32 -6.13
N SER A 108 -12.09 -5.95 -6.33
CA SER A 108 -13.28 -5.61 -5.55
C SER A 108 -13.05 -5.89 -4.06
N ARG A 109 -12.41 -7.01 -3.74
CA ARG A 109 -12.09 -7.32 -2.34
C ARG A 109 -11.08 -6.34 -1.77
N LEU A 110 -10.10 -5.93 -2.56
CA LEU A 110 -9.12 -4.94 -2.15
C LEU A 110 -9.79 -3.60 -1.87
N VAL A 111 -10.66 -3.16 -2.77
CA VAL A 111 -11.39 -1.89 -2.61
C VAL A 111 -12.28 -1.94 -1.37
N ASP A 112 -13.03 -3.02 -1.19
CA ASP A 112 -13.90 -3.16 -0.02
C ASP A 112 -13.11 -3.15 1.27
N TYR A 113 -12.01 -3.88 1.32
CA TYR A 113 -11.15 -3.91 2.50
C TYR A 113 -10.60 -2.52 2.81
N THR A 114 -10.03 -1.87 1.80
CA THR A 114 -9.42 -0.55 1.95
C THR A 114 -10.44 0.50 2.39
N CYS A 115 -11.62 0.47 1.78
CA CYS A 115 -12.64 1.48 2.07
C CYS A 115 -13.32 1.28 3.42
N LYS A 116 -13.21 0.11 4.01
CA LYS A 116 -13.75 -0.17 5.34
C LYS A 116 -12.74 0.05 6.45
N LEU A 117 -11.48 0.25 6.14
CA LEU A 117 -10.49 0.50 7.17
C LEU A 117 -10.77 1.81 7.88
N ALA A 118 -10.73 1.76 9.21
CA ALA A 118 -10.80 2.97 10.01
C ALA A 118 -9.47 3.69 9.91
N ILE A 119 -9.48 4.91 9.40
CA ILE A 119 -8.28 5.74 9.28
C ILE A 119 -8.53 7.08 9.94
N GLU A 120 -7.49 7.58 10.57
CA GLU A 120 -7.55 8.85 11.28
C GLU A 120 -7.02 10.02 10.46
#